data_b8b0c5f0cb632faeac712c5228224b13
#
_entry.id   b8b0c5f0cb632faeac712c5228224b13
#
_cell.length_a   1.000
_cell.length_b   1.000
_cell.length_c   1.000
_cell.angle_alpha   90.00
_cell.angle_beta   90.00
_cell.angle_gamma   90.00
#
_symmetry.space_group_name_H-M   'P 1'
#
loop_
_entity.id
_entity.type
_entity.pdbx_description
1 polymer ?
#
loop_
_entity_poly.entity_id
_entity_poly.type
_entity_poly.pdbx_seq_one_letter_code
_entity_poly.pdbx_strand_id
1 'polypeptide(L)' 'MAKVTIDDKEYETDDMTEDAQAQLVSLQFVNGEVQRLQALTAAMQTAANGYSVALGNALNSED' A
#
# COMPACT_ATOMS: atom_id res chain seq x y z
N MET A 1 9.11 -23.22 12.27
CA MET A 1 7.89 -22.82 12.97
C MET A 1 7.67 -21.36 12.89
N ALA A 2 6.77 -20.95 12.06
CA ALA A 2 6.43 -19.57 11.87
C ALA A 2 5.06 -19.29 12.45
N LYS A 3 4.90 -18.13 13.06
CA LYS A 3 3.62 -17.68 13.56
C LYS A 3 3.17 -16.47 12.76
N VAL A 4 1.90 -16.41 12.48
CA VAL A 4 1.32 -15.26 11.81
C VAL A 4 0.16 -14.75 12.65
N THR A 5 -0.05 -13.45 12.63
CA THR A 5 -1.17 -12.82 13.32
C THR A 5 -2.19 -12.39 12.29
N ILE A 6 -3.41 -12.89 12.41
CA ILE A 6 -4.51 -12.56 11.51
C ILE A 6 -5.68 -12.14 12.39
N ASP A 7 -6.17 -10.91 12.22
CA ASP A 7 -7.30 -10.38 13.00
C ASP A 7 -7.07 -10.51 14.51
N ASP A 8 -5.83 -10.19 14.94
CA ASP A 8 -5.42 -10.21 16.35
C ASP A 8 -5.31 -11.60 16.95
N LYS A 9 -5.33 -12.66 16.13
CA LYS A 9 -5.12 -14.02 16.57
C LYS A 9 -3.84 -14.58 15.96
N GLU A 10 -3.08 -15.28 16.77
CA GLU A 10 -1.86 -15.94 16.30
C GLU A 10 -2.16 -17.35 15.83
N TYR A 11 -1.56 -17.72 14.73
CA TYR A 11 -1.67 -19.05 14.16
C TYR A 11 -0.29 -19.58 13.84
N GLU A 12 -0.10 -20.88 14.01
CA GLU A 12 1.10 -21.56 13.55
C GLU A 12 0.90 -21.91 12.07
N THR A 13 1.85 -21.55 11.24
CA THR A 13 1.74 -21.89 9.82
C THR A 13 1.78 -23.38 9.59
N ASP A 14 2.47 -24.13 10.46
CA ASP A 14 2.54 -25.58 10.35
C ASP A 14 1.19 -26.27 10.56
N ASP A 15 0.28 -25.62 11.27
CA ASP A 15 -1.04 -26.17 11.56
C ASP A 15 -2.07 -25.82 10.49
N MET A 16 -1.68 -25.07 9.48
CA MET A 16 -2.59 -24.64 8.43
C MET A 16 -2.70 -25.68 7.33
N THR A 17 -3.90 -25.83 6.78
CA THR A 17 -4.10 -26.62 5.59
C THR A 17 -3.39 -25.97 4.41
N GLU A 18 -3.21 -26.72 3.32
CA GLU A 18 -2.62 -26.16 2.10
C GLU A 18 -3.42 -24.97 1.59
N ASP A 19 -4.75 -25.08 1.66
CA ASP A 19 -5.62 -23.99 1.22
C ASP A 19 -5.41 -22.76 2.08
N ALA A 20 -5.33 -22.93 3.41
CA ALA A 20 -5.10 -21.81 4.32
C ALA A 20 -3.74 -21.15 4.05
N GLN A 21 -2.70 -21.95 3.79
CA GLN A 21 -1.38 -21.42 3.49
C GLN A 21 -1.40 -20.62 2.18
N ALA A 22 -2.11 -21.11 1.18
CA ALA A 22 -2.23 -20.42 -0.10
C ALA A 22 -2.94 -19.06 0.08
N GLN A 23 -4.01 -19.05 0.87
CA GLN A 23 -4.71 -17.80 1.16
C GLN A 23 -3.85 -16.82 1.95
N LEU A 24 -3.03 -17.33 2.86
CA LEU A 24 -2.12 -16.47 3.62
C LEU A 24 -1.12 -15.78 2.69
N VAL A 25 -0.53 -16.52 1.76
CA VAL A 25 0.41 -15.96 0.79
C VAL A 25 -0.27 -14.88 -0.05
N SER A 26 -1.49 -15.15 -0.50
CA SER A 26 -2.26 -14.18 -1.29
C SER A 26 -2.55 -12.92 -0.48
N LEU A 27 -2.92 -13.09 0.78
CA LEU A 27 -3.20 -11.95 1.66
C LEU A 27 -1.95 -11.10 1.88
N GLN A 28 -0.82 -11.75 2.11
CA GLN A 28 0.44 -11.04 2.30
C GLN A 28 0.82 -10.24 1.05
N PHE A 29 0.62 -10.82 -0.13
CA PHE A 29 0.87 -10.11 -1.38
C PHE A 29 -0.04 -8.90 -1.51
N VAL A 30 -1.33 -9.08 -1.28
CA VAL A 30 -2.31 -7.99 -1.41
C VAL A 30 -2.01 -6.88 -0.42
N ASN A 31 -1.69 -7.23 0.83
CA ASN A 31 -1.37 -6.22 1.84
C ASN A 31 -0.15 -5.41 1.45
N GLY A 32 0.86 -6.05 0.88
CA GLY A 32 2.05 -5.36 0.37
C GLY A 32 1.69 -4.40 -0.76
N GLU A 33 0.80 -4.83 -1.66
CA GLU A 33 0.36 -3.98 -2.77
C GLU A 33 -0.44 -2.79 -2.28
N VAL A 34 -1.30 -2.99 -1.27
CA VAL A 34 -2.05 -1.88 -0.68
C VAL A 34 -1.10 -0.82 -0.12
N GLN A 35 -0.08 -1.25 0.62
CA GLN A 35 0.90 -0.31 1.18
C GLN A 35 1.66 0.41 0.06
N ARG A 36 2.05 -0.30 -0.98
CA ARG A 36 2.75 0.29 -2.12
C ARG A 36 1.88 1.35 -2.81
N LEU A 37 0.61 1.02 -3.01
CA LEU A 37 -0.32 1.95 -3.65
C LEU A 37 -0.61 3.16 -2.79
N GLN A 38 -0.68 2.99 -1.46
CA GLN A 38 -0.86 4.12 -0.55
C GLN A 38 0.33 5.07 -0.62
N ALA A 39 1.55 4.52 -0.65
CA ALA A 39 2.75 5.35 -0.79
C ALA A 39 2.77 6.06 -2.13
N LEU A 40 2.39 5.37 -3.19
CA LEU A 40 2.33 5.97 -4.52
C LEU A 40 1.28 7.08 -4.57
N THR A 41 0.11 6.86 -3.95
CA THR A 41 -0.93 7.88 -3.88
C THR A 41 -0.42 9.14 -3.18
N ALA A 42 0.29 8.97 -2.06
CA ALA A 42 0.85 10.11 -1.33
C ALA A 42 1.84 10.88 -2.21
N ALA A 43 2.70 10.16 -2.92
CA ALA A 43 3.66 10.78 -3.83
C ALA A 43 2.96 11.55 -4.95
N MET A 44 1.90 10.96 -5.50
CA MET A 44 1.13 11.61 -6.57
C MET A 44 0.41 12.85 -6.09
N GLN A 45 -0.11 12.84 -4.86
CA GLN A 45 -0.75 14.01 -4.28
C GLN A 45 0.25 15.14 -4.08
N THR A 46 1.45 14.82 -3.62
CA THR A 46 2.52 15.81 -3.49
C THR A 46 2.88 16.40 -4.86
N ALA A 47 2.99 15.55 -5.86
CA ALA A 47 3.28 16.01 -7.22
C ALA A 47 2.15 16.91 -7.75
N ALA A 48 0.91 16.53 -7.52
CA ALA A 48 -0.25 17.33 -7.96
C ALA A 48 -0.22 18.71 -7.32
N ASN A 49 0.08 18.78 -6.03
CA ASN A 49 0.18 20.07 -5.34
C ASN A 49 1.29 20.92 -5.93
N GLY A 50 2.44 20.32 -6.20
CA GLY A 50 3.56 21.02 -6.80
C GLY A 50 3.23 21.55 -8.18
N TYR A 51 2.59 20.74 -8.99
CA TYR A 51 2.19 21.15 -10.32
C TYR A 51 1.12 22.25 -10.28
N SER A 52 0.21 22.19 -9.30
CA SER A 52 -0.79 23.24 -9.14
C SER A 52 -0.14 24.58 -8.82
N VAL A 53 0.84 24.58 -7.93
CA VAL A 53 1.57 25.81 -7.61
C VAL A 53 2.33 26.32 -8.82
N ALA A 54 3.00 25.43 -9.52
CA ALA A 54 3.77 25.82 -10.72
C ALA A 54 2.86 26.39 -11.79
N LEU A 55 1.69 25.78 -11.97
CA LEU A 55 0.70 26.27 -12.95
C LEU A 55 0.21 27.67 -12.58
N GLY A 56 -0.12 27.86 -11.29
CA GLY A 56 -0.56 29.17 -10.82
C GLY A 56 0.48 30.24 -11.06
N ASN A 57 1.76 29.91 -10.76
CA ASN A 57 2.86 30.85 -10.99
C ASN A 57 3.04 31.17 -12.47
N ALA A 58 2.92 30.16 -13.34
CA ALA A 58 3.05 30.36 -14.77
C ALA A 58 1.94 31.25 -15.32
N LEU A 59 0.72 31.04 -14.81
CA LEU A 59 -0.43 31.85 -15.25
C LEU A 59 -0.29 33.30 -14.78
N ASN A 60 0.24 33.51 -13.58
CA ASN A 60 0.38 34.85 -13.03
C ASN A 60 1.56 35.60 -13.58
N SER A 61 2.54 34.92 -14.14
CA SER A 61 3.78 35.56 -14.60
C SER A 61 3.63 36.17 -15.99
N GLU A 62 2.48 36.02 -16.61
CA GLU A 62 2.24 36.57 -17.95
C GLU A 62 1.84 38.05 -17.93
N ASP A 63 1.70 38.59 -16.78
CA ASP A 63 1.42 40.03 -16.64
C ASP A 63 2.73 40.84 -16.62
#